data_8206ac3f03d56a3a90d6687b393d7ac4
#
_entry.id   8206ac3f03d56a3a90d6687b393d7ac4
#
_cell.length_a   1.000
_cell.length_b   1.000
_cell.length_c   1.000
_cell.angle_alpha   90.00
_cell.angle_beta   90.00
_cell.angle_gamma   90.00
#
_symmetry.space_group_name_H-M   'P 1'
#
loop_
_entity.id
_entity.type
_entity.pdbx_description
1 polymer ?
#
loop_
_entity_poly.entity_id
_entity_poly.type
_entity_poly.pdbx_seq_one_letter_code
_entity_poly.pdbx_strand_id
1 'polypeptide(L)'
;MIRRAAFAGSWYPGKASVVKDRISGWFHEVATNGVEKVKGVIVPHAGWTYSGRIAAEAFAHMRGMDVERVIVLGPCHRYYTTKCMLTQATQLQTPAGVFEVDTEAQANLNKDGIYGMCRMRDEENEHSLEIELPFVYELFGDKVKVVMMMVGCVNTKQKEMYAESLVPYMKDPKTVFGFAEYIEETGNTICGHNCIEIYLRALAKSGLSVKNEVMMYGQSNRVESFDETSVSYCAMRTSIE
;
A
#
# COMPACT_ATOMS: atom_id res chain seq x y z
N MET A 1 -8.00 -15.53 -13.08
CA MET A 1 -8.82 -15.52 -11.82
C MET A 1 -8.87 -14.08 -11.32
N ILE A 2 -10.06 -13.57 -10.93
CA ILE A 2 -10.22 -12.19 -10.47
C ILE A 2 -10.39 -12.15 -8.94
N ARG A 3 -9.61 -11.29 -8.24
CA ARG A 3 -9.84 -10.92 -6.86
C ARG A 3 -10.91 -9.84 -6.81
N ARG A 4 -11.98 -10.09 -6.07
CA ARG A 4 -13.09 -9.14 -5.96
C ARG A 4 -12.79 -8.03 -4.96
N ALA A 5 -13.43 -6.88 -5.15
CA ALA A 5 -13.42 -5.76 -4.22
C ALA A 5 -14.38 -6.04 -3.06
N ALA A 6 -13.96 -6.88 -2.10
CA ALA A 6 -14.81 -7.42 -1.04
C ALA A 6 -15.19 -6.39 0.04
N PHE A 7 -14.41 -5.33 0.20
CA PHE A 7 -14.62 -4.25 1.18
C PHE A 7 -15.29 -3.01 0.59
N ALA A 8 -15.54 -3.01 -0.73
CA ALA A 8 -16.30 -1.96 -1.40
C ALA A 8 -17.74 -1.89 -0.87
N GLY A 9 -18.21 -0.68 -0.52
CA GLY A 9 -19.51 -0.45 0.09
C GLY A 9 -19.54 -0.57 1.62
N SER A 10 -18.44 -1.00 2.25
CA SER A 10 -18.34 -1.10 3.72
C SER A 10 -17.18 -0.27 4.28
N TRP A 11 -15.95 -0.48 3.84
CA TRP A 11 -14.77 0.25 4.29
C TRP A 11 -14.50 1.48 3.44
N TYR A 12 -14.95 1.46 2.20
CA TYR A 12 -14.88 2.59 1.26
C TYR A 12 -16.08 2.52 0.30
N PRO A 13 -16.41 3.58 -0.46
CA PRO A 13 -17.60 3.59 -1.30
C PRO A 13 -17.60 2.48 -2.36
N GLY A 14 -18.76 1.84 -2.56
CA GLY A 14 -18.94 0.77 -3.53
C GLY A 14 -19.30 1.23 -4.96
N LYS A 15 -19.60 2.52 -5.16
CA LYS A 15 -19.95 3.08 -6.48
C LYS A 15 -18.75 3.82 -7.09
N ALA A 16 -18.42 3.51 -8.35
CA ALA A 16 -17.31 4.09 -9.07
C ALA A 16 -17.30 5.63 -9.04
N SER A 17 -18.44 6.28 -9.32
CA SER A 17 -18.54 7.74 -9.30
C SER A 17 -18.22 8.31 -7.93
N VAL A 18 -18.72 7.70 -6.84
CA VAL A 18 -18.48 8.17 -5.47
C VAL A 18 -17.02 8.00 -5.06
N VAL A 19 -16.39 6.89 -5.47
CA VAL A 19 -14.94 6.65 -5.27
C VAL A 19 -14.14 7.74 -5.95
N LYS A 20 -14.39 7.95 -7.25
CA LYS A 20 -13.72 8.96 -8.06
C LYS A 20 -13.90 10.37 -7.50
N ASP A 21 -15.12 10.77 -7.20
CA ASP A 21 -15.43 12.12 -6.69
C ASP A 21 -14.70 12.38 -5.35
N ARG A 22 -14.65 11.39 -4.45
CA ARG A 22 -13.92 11.51 -3.18
C ARG A 22 -12.43 11.66 -3.39
N ILE A 23 -11.80 10.78 -4.15
CA ILE A 23 -10.35 10.82 -4.38
C ILE A 23 -9.98 12.12 -5.08
N SER A 24 -10.71 12.49 -6.15
CA SER A 24 -10.48 13.74 -6.88
C SER A 24 -10.63 14.96 -5.99
N GLY A 25 -11.66 14.97 -5.12
CA GLY A 25 -11.86 16.04 -4.15
C GLY A 25 -10.66 16.18 -3.20
N TRP A 26 -10.21 15.08 -2.61
CA TRP A 26 -9.04 15.09 -1.73
C TRP A 26 -7.75 15.49 -2.47
N PHE A 27 -7.54 14.99 -3.69
CA PHE A 27 -6.37 15.34 -4.47
C PHE A 27 -6.32 16.82 -4.86
N HIS A 28 -7.47 17.48 -5.07
CA HIS A 28 -7.52 18.91 -5.34
C HIS A 28 -7.10 19.78 -4.15
N GLU A 29 -7.26 19.28 -2.93
CA GLU A 29 -6.83 19.97 -1.71
C GLU A 29 -5.33 19.91 -1.47
N VAL A 30 -4.62 18.97 -2.13
CA VAL A 30 -3.17 18.75 -1.94
C VAL A 30 -2.37 19.61 -2.93
N ALA A 31 -1.53 20.48 -2.38
CA ALA A 31 -0.59 21.25 -3.18
C ALA A 31 0.60 20.36 -3.61
N THR A 32 0.86 20.31 -4.92
CA THR A 32 2.03 19.59 -5.47
C THR A 32 2.84 20.53 -6.35
N ASN A 33 4.15 20.41 -6.33
CA ASN A 33 5.08 21.24 -7.10
C ASN A 33 5.45 20.61 -8.44
N GLY A 34 4.44 20.33 -9.28
CA GLY A 34 4.64 19.64 -10.57
C GLY A 34 4.75 18.11 -10.41
N VAL A 35 5.38 17.44 -11.38
CA VAL A 35 5.59 15.99 -11.33
C VAL A 35 6.80 15.70 -10.45
N GLU A 36 6.57 14.99 -9.37
CA GLU A 36 7.59 14.61 -8.40
C GLU A 36 8.14 13.21 -8.69
N LYS A 37 9.36 12.93 -8.26
CA LYS A 37 9.97 11.60 -8.39
C LYS A 37 9.68 10.78 -7.13
N VAL A 38 8.43 10.41 -6.92
CA VAL A 38 8.02 9.60 -5.77
C VAL A 38 8.39 8.14 -6.00
N LYS A 39 9.11 7.55 -5.05
CA LYS A 39 9.44 6.11 -5.08
C LYS A 39 8.41 5.27 -4.36
N GLY A 40 7.81 5.79 -3.33
CA GLY A 40 6.78 5.09 -2.59
C GLY A 40 6.07 5.97 -1.58
N VAL A 41 4.94 5.48 -1.11
CA VAL A 41 4.13 6.10 -0.07
C VAL A 41 3.83 5.07 1.01
N ILE A 42 3.79 5.51 2.25
CA ILE A 42 3.30 4.77 3.40
C ILE A 42 2.00 5.43 3.80
N VAL A 43 0.90 4.68 3.81
CA VAL A 43 -0.45 5.22 4.01
C VAL A 43 -1.25 4.37 5.00
N PRO A 44 -2.17 4.97 5.76
CA PRO A 44 -3.02 4.23 6.68
C PRO A 44 -4.07 3.41 5.94
N HIS A 45 -4.36 2.19 6.46
CA HIS A 45 -5.30 1.24 5.88
C HIS A 45 -6.57 0.99 6.71
N ALA A 46 -7.05 2.00 7.42
CA ALA A 46 -8.37 1.96 8.05
C ALA A 46 -9.50 2.29 7.04
N GLY A 47 -10.75 2.20 7.46
CA GLY A 47 -11.86 2.65 6.62
C GLY A 47 -11.71 4.12 6.20
N TRP A 48 -12.09 4.44 4.97
CA TRP A 48 -11.86 5.75 4.36
C TRP A 48 -12.45 6.95 5.11
N THR A 49 -13.46 6.70 5.95
CA THR A 49 -14.01 7.75 6.82
C THR A 49 -12.96 8.31 7.77
N TYR A 50 -12.00 7.49 8.19
CA TYR A 50 -10.94 7.86 9.13
C TYR A 50 -9.62 8.16 8.42
N SER A 51 -9.21 7.31 7.48
CA SER A 51 -7.87 7.31 6.91
C SER A 51 -7.79 7.79 5.47
N GLY A 52 -8.92 7.86 4.73
CA GLY A 52 -8.89 8.12 3.29
C GLY A 52 -8.29 9.48 2.92
N ARG A 53 -8.64 10.56 3.66
CA ARG A 53 -8.07 11.89 3.42
C ARG A 53 -6.56 11.92 3.70
N ILE A 54 -6.12 11.19 4.72
CA ILE A 54 -4.70 11.11 5.11
C ILE A 54 -3.93 10.32 4.05
N ALA A 55 -4.45 9.19 3.59
CA ALA A 55 -3.84 8.42 2.51
C ALA A 55 -3.74 9.23 1.21
N ALA A 56 -4.79 9.98 0.87
CA ALA A 56 -4.84 10.82 -0.31
C ALA A 56 -3.71 11.87 -0.34
N GLU A 57 -3.31 12.40 0.82
CA GLU A 57 -2.22 13.37 0.92
C GLU A 57 -0.91 12.85 0.32
N ALA A 58 -0.53 11.60 0.63
CA ALA A 58 0.67 11.02 0.06
C ALA A 58 0.50 10.60 -1.40
N PHE A 59 -0.62 9.95 -1.75
CA PHE A 59 -0.89 9.51 -3.12
C PHE A 59 -0.95 10.66 -4.14
N ALA A 60 -1.48 11.82 -3.75
CA ALA A 60 -1.61 12.98 -4.64
C ALA A 60 -0.27 13.43 -5.25
N HIS A 61 0.85 13.18 -4.57
CA HIS A 61 2.20 13.50 -5.08
C HIS A 61 2.67 12.60 -6.22
N MET A 62 1.95 11.50 -6.49
CA MET A 62 2.22 10.64 -7.66
C MET A 62 1.50 11.08 -8.93
N ARG A 63 0.73 12.17 -8.90
CA ARG A 63 0.01 12.68 -10.08
C ARG A 63 0.96 13.02 -11.23
N GLY A 64 0.60 12.56 -12.43
CA GLY A 64 1.36 12.82 -13.64
C GLY A 64 2.64 12.01 -13.81
N MET A 65 2.96 11.12 -12.88
CA MET A 65 4.10 10.21 -13.02
C MET A 65 3.82 9.17 -14.12
N ASP A 66 4.86 8.82 -14.85
CA ASP A 66 4.84 7.75 -15.84
C ASP A 66 5.26 6.43 -15.17
N VAL A 67 4.26 5.66 -14.73
CA VAL A 67 4.41 4.42 -13.95
C VAL A 67 3.89 3.23 -14.77
N GLU A 68 4.61 2.12 -14.73
CA GLU A 68 4.21 0.86 -15.37
C GLU A 68 3.84 -0.22 -14.34
N ARG A 69 4.38 -0.11 -13.12
CA ARG A 69 4.17 -1.09 -12.06
C ARG A 69 3.94 -0.44 -10.70
N VAL A 70 2.98 -0.97 -9.97
CA VAL A 70 2.76 -0.64 -8.56
C VAL A 70 2.91 -1.91 -7.71
N ILE A 71 3.80 -1.87 -6.71
CA ILE A 71 3.94 -2.95 -5.73
C ILE A 71 3.32 -2.48 -4.42
N VAL A 72 2.25 -3.15 -3.99
CA VAL A 72 1.51 -2.83 -2.77
C VAL A 72 1.83 -3.87 -1.70
N LEU A 73 2.32 -3.40 -0.54
CA LEU A 73 2.60 -4.24 0.62
C LEU A 73 1.62 -3.90 1.74
N GLY A 74 1.00 -4.91 2.32
CA GLY A 74 0.11 -4.73 3.47
C GLY A 74 0.20 -5.89 4.46
N PRO A 75 -0.11 -5.66 5.75
CA PRO A 75 -0.07 -6.70 6.77
C PRO A 75 -1.20 -7.72 6.58
N CYS A 76 -0.93 -8.95 7.03
CA CYS A 76 -1.93 -10.02 7.09
C CYS A 76 -2.62 -10.02 8.45
N HIS A 77 -3.93 -9.68 8.48
CA HIS A 77 -4.73 -9.66 9.73
C HIS A 77 -5.61 -10.91 9.92
N ARG A 78 -5.88 -11.64 8.85
CA ARG A 78 -6.95 -12.64 8.84
C ARG A 78 -6.50 -14.07 9.05
N TYR A 79 -5.23 -14.35 8.85
CA TYR A 79 -4.66 -15.66 9.16
C TYR A 79 -3.18 -15.54 9.51
N TYR A 80 -2.69 -16.51 10.28
CA TYR A 80 -1.28 -16.54 10.65
C TYR A 80 -0.43 -17.09 9.52
N THR A 81 0.59 -16.36 9.12
CA THR A 81 1.63 -16.80 8.19
C THR A 81 2.99 -16.22 8.60
N THR A 82 4.04 -17.00 8.41
CA THR A 82 5.43 -16.58 8.64
C THR A 82 6.15 -16.22 7.34
N LYS A 83 5.39 -15.94 6.26
CA LYS A 83 5.93 -15.58 4.95
C LYS A 83 5.25 -14.33 4.42
N CYS A 84 5.93 -13.67 3.47
CA CYS A 84 5.23 -12.80 2.53
C CYS A 84 4.49 -13.65 1.49
N MET A 85 3.25 -13.30 1.20
CA MET A 85 2.35 -14.04 0.33
C MET A 85 2.04 -13.20 -0.91
N LEU A 86 2.16 -13.80 -2.09
CA LEU A 86 1.75 -13.22 -3.37
C LEU A 86 0.35 -13.70 -3.75
N THR A 87 -0.34 -12.92 -4.57
CA THR A 87 -1.69 -13.27 -5.04
C THR A 87 -1.67 -14.43 -6.06
N GLN A 88 -2.73 -15.24 -6.06
CA GLN A 88 -3.01 -16.19 -7.13
C GLN A 88 -3.94 -15.59 -8.21
N ALA A 89 -4.45 -14.38 -7.99
CA ALA A 89 -5.26 -13.69 -8.97
C ALA A 89 -4.42 -13.29 -10.20
N THR A 90 -5.08 -13.17 -11.34
CA THR A 90 -4.53 -12.56 -12.55
C THR A 90 -5.07 -11.15 -12.76
N GLN A 91 -6.15 -10.82 -12.03
CA GLN A 91 -6.81 -9.52 -12.09
C GLN A 91 -7.28 -9.08 -10.70
N LEU A 92 -7.26 -7.78 -10.43
CA LEU A 92 -7.70 -7.15 -9.19
C LEU A 92 -8.82 -6.17 -9.49
N GLN A 93 -10.00 -6.41 -8.90
CA GLN A 93 -11.17 -5.55 -9.08
C GLN A 93 -11.17 -4.39 -8.09
N THR A 94 -11.54 -3.21 -8.58
CA THR A 94 -11.97 -2.04 -7.78
C THR A 94 -13.34 -1.58 -8.27
N PRO A 95 -14.08 -0.75 -7.53
CA PRO A 95 -15.31 -0.15 -8.06
C PRO A 95 -15.11 0.68 -9.33
N ALA A 96 -13.92 1.25 -9.52
CA ALA A 96 -13.59 2.10 -10.67
C ALA A 96 -13.10 1.32 -11.89
N GLY A 97 -12.62 0.08 -11.72
CA GLY A 97 -12.14 -0.77 -12.79
C GLY A 97 -11.30 -1.94 -12.32
N VAL A 98 -10.55 -2.54 -13.21
CA VAL A 98 -9.79 -3.77 -12.98
C VAL A 98 -8.34 -3.57 -13.38
N PHE A 99 -7.42 -4.03 -12.54
CA PHE A 99 -5.99 -4.12 -12.86
C PHE A 99 -5.61 -5.51 -13.35
N GLU A 100 -4.62 -5.57 -14.22
CA GLU A 100 -3.85 -6.79 -14.45
C GLU A 100 -2.79 -6.97 -13.35
N VAL A 101 -2.66 -8.19 -12.85
CA VAL A 101 -1.56 -8.55 -11.95
C VAL A 101 -0.28 -8.71 -12.76
N ASP A 102 0.84 -8.16 -12.29
CA ASP A 102 2.14 -8.39 -12.89
C ASP A 102 2.67 -9.78 -12.53
N THR A 103 2.18 -10.79 -13.24
CA THR A 103 2.54 -12.19 -13.01
C THR A 103 4.01 -12.48 -13.33
N GLU A 104 4.62 -11.74 -14.24
CA GLU A 104 6.04 -11.84 -14.56
C GLU A 104 6.90 -11.33 -13.39
N ALA A 105 6.56 -10.15 -12.87
CA ALA A 105 7.24 -9.62 -11.68
C ALA A 105 7.05 -10.53 -10.47
N GLN A 106 5.86 -11.12 -10.27
CA GLN A 106 5.65 -12.11 -9.21
C GLN A 106 6.52 -13.35 -9.38
N ALA A 107 6.65 -13.87 -10.60
CA ALA A 107 7.51 -15.03 -10.88
C ALA A 107 8.99 -14.71 -10.59
N ASN A 108 9.44 -13.51 -10.99
CA ASN A 108 10.79 -13.04 -10.73
C ASN A 108 11.06 -12.84 -9.23
N LEU A 109 10.12 -12.27 -8.48
CA LEU A 109 10.21 -12.14 -7.02
C LEU A 109 10.32 -13.52 -6.34
N ASN A 110 9.55 -14.48 -6.81
CA ASN A 110 9.49 -15.82 -6.21
C ASN A 110 10.40 -16.86 -6.88
N LYS A 111 11.36 -16.45 -7.68
CA LYS A 111 12.28 -17.37 -8.39
C LYS A 111 12.99 -18.36 -7.46
N ASP A 112 13.29 -17.92 -6.23
CA ASP A 112 13.96 -18.72 -5.21
C ASP A 112 12.96 -19.40 -4.22
N GLY A 113 11.65 -19.33 -4.48
CA GLY A 113 10.60 -19.95 -3.69
C GLY A 113 10.42 -19.37 -2.27
N ILE A 114 10.88 -18.14 -2.04
CA ILE A 114 10.84 -17.51 -0.71
C ILE A 114 9.44 -17.01 -0.33
N TYR A 115 8.59 -16.71 -1.32
CA TYR A 115 7.22 -16.27 -1.12
C TYR A 115 6.25 -17.45 -1.03
N GLY A 116 5.18 -17.27 -0.28
CA GLY A 116 4.01 -18.14 -0.36
C GLY A 116 3.00 -17.60 -1.38
N MET A 117 2.01 -18.45 -1.70
CA MET A 117 0.87 -18.05 -2.55
C MET A 117 -0.39 -17.97 -1.70
N CYS A 118 -1.04 -16.81 -1.69
CA CYS A 118 -2.26 -16.60 -0.91
C CYS A 118 -3.45 -17.31 -1.58
N ARG A 119 -4.27 -18.00 -0.78
CA ARG A 119 -5.54 -18.53 -1.31
C ARG A 119 -6.51 -17.38 -1.53
N MET A 120 -7.24 -17.39 -2.63
CA MET A 120 -8.19 -16.33 -3.01
C MET A 120 -9.15 -15.95 -1.88
N ARG A 121 -9.71 -16.94 -1.18
CA ARG A 121 -10.62 -16.71 -0.05
C ARG A 121 -9.96 -15.92 1.08
N ASP A 122 -8.71 -16.23 1.39
CA ASP A 122 -7.99 -15.57 2.49
C ASP A 122 -7.61 -14.14 2.09
N GLU A 123 -7.26 -13.95 0.83
CA GLU A 123 -6.92 -12.65 0.25
C GLU A 123 -8.14 -11.72 0.14
N GLU A 124 -9.29 -12.22 -0.28
CA GLU A 124 -10.55 -11.46 -0.33
C GLU A 124 -11.08 -11.08 1.07
N ASN A 125 -10.63 -11.76 2.13
CA ASN A 125 -10.95 -11.41 3.52
C ASN A 125 -9.97 -10.40 4.13
N GLU A 126 -8.89 -10.05 3.44
CA GLU A 126 -7.91 -9.05 3.90
C GLU A 126 -8.19 -7.68 3.28
N HIS A 127 -8.28 -6.66 4.12
CA HIS A 127 -8.62 -5.29 3.72
C HIS A 127 -7.40 -4.41 3.42
N SER A 128 -6.27 -4.65 4.09
CA SER A 128 -5.12 -3.75 4.11
C SER A 128 -4.63 -3.33 2.73
N LEU A 129 -4.56 -4.28 1.81
CA LEU A 129 -4.11 -4.04 0.43
C LEU A 129 -5.23 -3.45 -0.45
N GLU A 130 -6.47 -3.91 -0.24
CA GLU A 130 -7.60 -3.54 -1.12
C GLU A 130 -7.93 -2.06 -1.07
N ILE A 131 -7.92 -1.47 0.12
CA ILE A 131 -8.37 -0.09 0.30
C ILE A 131 -7.44 0.95 -0.31
N GLU A 132 -6.22 0.57 -0.69
CA GLU A 132 -5.27 1.41 -1.43
C GLU A 132 -5.51 1.38 -2.94
N LEU A 133 -6.00 0.26 -3.48
CA LEU A 133 -6.16 0.06 -4.93
C LEU A 133 -6.99 1.14 -5.63
N PRO A 134 -8.08 1.69 -5.07
CA PRO A 134 -8.81 2.74 -5.73
C PRO A 134 -8.02 4.04 -5.93
N PHE A 135 -7.09 4.39 -5.03
CA PHE A 135 -6.19 5.53 -5.22
C PHE A 135 -5.22 5.28 -6.38
N VAL A 136 -4.67 4.07 -6.44
CA VAL A 136 -3.79 3.65 -7.54
C VAL A 136 -4.55 3.70 -8.88
N TYR A 137 -5.82 3.26 -8.89
CA TYR A 137 -6.63 3.29 -10.12
C TYR A 137 -6.95 4.72 -10.56
N GLU A 138 -7.25 5.63 -9.64
CA GLU A 138 -7.52 7.03 -9.98
C GLU A 138 -6.26 7.74 -10.53
N LEU A 139 -5.07 7.36 -10.05
CA LEU A 139 -3.80 7.93 -10.53
C LEU A 139 -3.38 7.40 -11.90
N PHE A 140 -3.49 6.11 -12.12
CA PHE A 140 -2.83 5.44 -13.25
C PHE A 140 -3.78 4.67 -14.16
N GLY A 141 -5.03 4.44 -13.76
CA GLY A 141 -6.00 3.65 -14.52
C GLY A 141 -5.57 2.19 -14.66
N ASP A 142 -5.96 1.58 -15.76
CA ASP A 142 -5.64 0.19 -16.13
C ASP A 142 -4.28 0.03 -16.84
N LYS A 143 -3.53 1.13 -16.98
CA LYS A 143 -2.22 1.13 -17.67
C LYS A 143 -1.11 0.48 -16.86
N VAL A 144 -1.27 0.43 -15.54
CA VAL A 144 -0.26 -0.16 -14.65
C VAL A 144 -0.61 -1.60 -14.31
N LYS A 145 0.43 -2.42 -14.14
CA LYS A 145 0.30 -3.75 -13.55
C LYS A 145 0.57 -3.67 -12.05
N VAL A 146 -0.12 -4.49 -11.28
CA VAL A 146 -0.04 -4.48 -9.82
C VAL A 146 0.54 -5.79 -9.29
N VAL A 147 1.47 -5.69 -8.35
CA VAL A 147 1.90 -6.79 -7.50
C VAL A 147 1.34 -6.57 -6.10
N MET A 148 0.52 -7.49 -5.61
CA MET A 148 0.04 -7.48 -4.23
C MET A 148 0.90 -8.41 -3.37
N MET A 149 1.42 -7.88 -2.26
CA MET A 149 2.24 -8.61 -1.31
C MET A 149 1.67 -8.49 0.10
N MET A 150 1.09 -9.56 0.60
CA MET A 150 0.61 -9.64 1.98
C MET A 150 1.73 -10.11 2.89
N VAL A 151 2.08 -9.30 3.89
CA VAL A 151 3.23 -9.54 4.78
C VAL A 151 2.76 -10.14 6.10
N GLY A 152 3.23 -11.34 6.40
CA GLY A 152 2.95 -12.04 7.66
C GLY A 152 3.94 -11.69 8.79
N CYS A 153 3.96 -12.56 9.82
CA CYS A 153 4.88 -12.46 10.95
C CYS A 153 6.28 -12.96 10.54
N VAL A 154 7.06 -12.09 9.93
CA VAL A 154 8.39 -12.41 9.38
C VAL A 154 9.51 -11.97 10.32
N ASN A 155 10.56 -12.79 10.46
CA ASN A 155 11.73 -12.44 11.26
C ASN A 155 12.73 -11.57 10.47
N THR A 156 13.75 -11.05 11.16
CA THR A 156 14.77 -10.16 10.57
C THR A 156 15.46 -10.76 9.36
N LYS A 157 15.84 -12.05 9.41
CA LYS A 157 16.48 -12.73 8.27
C LYS A 157 15.55 -12.79 7.04
N GLN A 158 14.28 -13.07 7.26
CA GLN A 158 13.27 -13.08 6.20
C GLN A 158 13.05 -11.68 5.62
N LYS A 159 12.99 -10.63 6.47
CA LYS A 159 12.90 -9.24 6.00
C LYS A 159 14.07 -8.87 5.10
N GLU A 160 15.29 -9.29 5.44
CA GLU A 160 16.46 -9.09 4.57
C GLU A 160 16.31 -9.78 3.21
N MET A 161 15.85 -11.03 3.18
CA MET A 161 15.61 -11.78 1.94
C MET A 161 14.55 -11.11 1.05
N TYR A 162 13.42 -10.69 1.64
CA TYR A 162 12.37 -9.98 0.90
C TYR A 162 12.84 -8.61 0.41
N ALA A 163 13.54 -7.86 1.26
CA ALA A 163 14.13 -6.58 0.88
C ALA A 163 15.08 -6.72 -0.32
N GLU A 164 15.92 -7.75 -0.31
CA GLU A 164 16.86 -8.03 -1.38
C GLU A 164 16.16 -8.33 -2.71
N SER A 165 15.09 -9.11 -2.68
CA SER A 165 14.28 -9.41 -3.87
C SER A 165 13.59 -8.18 -4.46
N LEU A 166 13.34 -7.13 -3.67
CA LEU A 166 12.72 -5.88 -4.10
C LEU A 166 13.73 -4.87 -4.68
N VAL A 167 15.04 -5.03 -4.46
CA VAL A 167 16.07 -4.08 -4.92
C VAL A 167 15.99 -3.79 -6.43
N PRO A 168 15.79 -4.75 -7.35
CA PRO A 168 15.66 -4.45 -8.77
C PRO A 168 14.49 -3.48 -9.06
N TYR A 169 13.37 -3.64 -8.36
CA TYR A 169 12.18 -2.80 -8.49
C TYR A 169 12.35 -1.42 -7.83
N MET A 170 13.18 -1.32 -6.78
CA MET A 170 13.57 -0.02 -6.22
C MET A 170 14.36 0.82 -7.23
N LYS A 171 15.23 0.18 -8.02
CA LYS A 171 16.05 0.83 -9.05
C LYS A 171 15.28 1.12 -10.34
N ASP A 172 14.17 0.46 -10.59
CA ASP A 172 13.33 0.67 -11.75
C ASP A 172 12.53 1.99 -11.62
N PRO A 173 12.76 3.00 -12.47
CA PRO A 173 12.09 4.30 -12.37
C PRO A 173 10.59 4.22 -12.68
N LYS A 174 10.12 3.14 -13.31
CA LYS A 174 8.72 2.90 -13.67
C LYS A 174 7.95 2.12 -12.60
N THR A 175 8.61 1.71 -11.51
CA THR A 175 7.99 1.01 -10.38
C THR A 175 7.86 1.94 -9.18
N VAL A 176 6.65 2.02 -8.62
CA VAL A 176 6.37 2.70 -7.35
C VAL A 176 5.79 1.73 -6.32
N PHE A 177 5.83 2.14 -5.05
CA PHE A 177 5.42 1.31 -3.93
C PHE A 177 4.31 1.98 -3.11
N GLY A 178 3.34 1.18 -2.64
CA GLY A 178 2.34 1.55 -1.64
C GLY A 178 2.45 0.64 -0.42
N PHE A 179 2.29 1.21 0.78
CA PHE A 179 2.39 0.47 2.04
C PHE A 179 1.23 0.81 2.94
N ALA A 180 0.56 -0.24 3.41
CA ALA A 180 -0.49 -0.16 4.39
C ALA A 180 0.10 -0.03 5.80
N GLU A 181 -0.11 1.11 6.46
CA GLU A 181 0.28 1.37 7.84
C GLU A 181 -0.94 1.71 8.70
N TYR A 182 -0.95 1.19 9.93
CA TYR A 182 -1.90 1.52 10.96
C TYR A 182 -1.18 1.57 12.30
N ILE A 183 -1.35 2.67 13.07
CA ILE A 183 -0.78 2.82 14.41
C ILE A 183 -1.90 2.63 15.43
N GLU A 184 -1.83 1.56 16.22
CA GLU A 184 -2.75 1.31 17.33
C GLU A 184 -2.17 1.82 18.65
N GLU A 185 -2.94 2.61 19.38
CA GLU A 185 -2.50 3.34 20.56
C GLU A 185 -2.59 2.50 21.86
N THR A 186 -1.88 1.40 21.94
CA THR A 186 -1.55 0.80 23.27
C THR A 186 -0.34 -0.11 23.10
N GLY A 187 0.83 0.39 23.44
CA GLY A 187 2.07 -0.39 23.45
C GLY A 187 3.01 -0.13 22.29
N ASN A 188 2.88 0.99 21.56
CA ASN A 188 3.77 1.42 20.46
C ASN A 188 3.98 0.37 19.35
N THR A 189 2.91 -0.31 18.93
CA THR A 189 2.96 -1.23 17.82
C THR A 189 2.37 -0.58 16.55
N ILE A 190 3.20 -0.45 15.54
CA ILE A 190 2.75 -0.02 14.19
C ILE A 190 2.21 -1.26 13.49
N CYS A 191 0.89 -1.28 13.18
CA CYS A 191 0.32 -2.31 12.33
C CYS A 191 0.90 -2.16 10.92
N GLY A 192 1.57 -3.20 10.41
CA GLY A 192 2.31 -3.10 9.15
C GLY A 192 3.80 -2.76 9.30
N HIS A 193 4.33 -2.67 10.52
CA HIS A 193 5.76 -2.41 10.74
C HIS A 193 6.69 -3.33 9.92
N ASN A 194 6.30 -4.61 9.70
CA ASN A 194 7.06 -5.52 8.86
C ASN A 194 7.12 -5.08 7.39
N CYS A 195 6.02 -4.51 6.86
CA CYS A 195 5.97 -3.97 5.49
C CYS A 195 6.93 -2.79 5.35
N ILE A 196 6.86 -1.85 6.31
CA ILE A 196 7.72 -0.65 6.34
C ILE A 196 9.17 -1.06 6.45
N GLU A 197 9.50 -1.98 7.35
CA GLU A 197 10.89 -2.42 7.57
C GLU A 197 11.47 -3.10 6.32
N ILE A 198 10.70 -3.96 5.62
CA ILE A 198 11.12 -4.57 4.35
C ILE A 198 11.42 -3.47 3.32
N TYR A 199 10.54 -2.48 3.20
CA TYR A 199 10.69 -1.36 2.27
C TYR A 199 11.94 -0.53 2.57
N LEU A 200 12.10 -0.09 3.81
CA LEU A 200 13.26 0.74 4.20
C LEU A 200 14.58 -0.01 4.02
N ARG A 201 14.61 -1.32 4.28
CA ARG A 201 15.76 -2.17 3.99
C ARG A 201 16.04 -2.28 2.49
N ALA A 202 15.00 -2.42 1.68
CA ALA A 202 15.14 -2.45 0.22
C ALA A 202 15.64 -1.11 -0.33
N LEU A 203 15.15 0.02 0.20
CA LEU A 203 15.67 1.34 -0.12
C LEU A 203 17.16 1.48 0.23
N ALA A 204 17.54 1.12 1.45
CA ALA A 204 18.95 1.16 1.88
C ALA A 204 19.85 0.31 0.98
N LYS A 205 19.41 -0.91 0.61
CA LYS A 205 20.15 -1.79 -0.29
C LYS A 205 20.18 -1.29 -1.74
N SER A 206 19.24 -0.48 -2.16
CA SER A 206 19.19 0.05 -3.53
C SER A 206 20.31 1.05 -3.82
N GLY A 207 20.80 1.73 -2.80
CA GLY A 207 21.77 2.80 -2.94
C GLY A 207 21.21 4.11 -3.51
N LEU A 208 19.87 4.23 -3.60
CA LEU A 208 19.23 5.48 -4.02
C LEU A 208 19.39 6.55 -2.92
N SER A 209 19.65 7.79 -3.33
CA SER A 209 19.50 8.95 -2.44
C SER A 209 18.03 9.30 -2.38
N VAL A 210 17.45 9.25 -1.19
CA VAL A 210 16.02 9.44 -0.99
C VAL A 210 15.73 10.33 0.21
N LYS A 211 14.63 11.08 0.13
CA LYS A 211 14.06 11.86 1.21
C LYS A 211 12.73 11.24 1.64
N ASN A 212 12.58 10.96 2.93
CA ASN A 212 11.33 10.52 3.53
C ASN A 212 10.69 11.68 4.27
N GLU A 213 9.41 11.95 4.00
CA GLU A 213 8.67 13.08 4.57
C GLU A 213 7.31 12.62 5.09
N VAL A 214 6.95 13.07 6.29
CA VAL A 214 5.59 12.95 6.80
C VAL A 214 4.74 14.00 6.12
N MET A 215 3.70 13.56 5.41
CA MET A 215 2.81 14.43 4.64
C MET A 215 1.60 14.88 5.47
N MET A 216 1.02 13.95 6.22
CA MET A 216 -0.12 14.23 7.08
C MET A 216 -0.14 13.26 8.26
N TYR A 217 -0.59 13.76 9.41
CA TYR A 217 -0.90 12.98 10.61
C TYR A 217 -2.31 13.32 11.09
N GLY A 218 -3.01 12.34 11.62
CA GLY A 218 -4.34 12.51 12.20
C GLY A 218 -4.67 11.42 13.20
N GLN A 219 -5.76 11.58 13.90
CA GLN A 219 -6.27 10.62 14.89
C GLN A 219 -7.75 10.34 14.65
N SER A 220 -8.22 9.16 15.05
CA SER A 220 -9.64 8.79 14.94
C SER A 220 -10.53 9.69 15.80
N ASN A 221 -10.05 10.06 16.98
CA ASN A 221 -10.70 10.94 17.96
C ASN A 221 -9.64 11.51 18.90
N ARG A 222 -9.97 12.60 19.56
CA ARG A 222 -9.16 13.13 20.67
C ARG A 222 -9.45 12.30 21.91
N VAL A 223 -8.40 11.88 22.61
CA VAL A 223 -8.49 11.20 23.93
C VAL A 223 -8.47 12.25 25.01
N GLU A 224 -9.47 12.24 25.90
CA GLU A 224 -9.62 13.16 27.02
C GLU A 224 -9.59 12.44 28.38
N SER A 225 -9.66 11.11 28.38
CA SER A 225 -9.58 10.28 29.61
C SER A 225 -8.78 8.99 29.36
N PHE A 226 -8.33 8.35 30.47
CA PHE A 226 -7.58 7.08 30.42
C PHE A 226 -8.40 5.88 29.93
N ASP A 227 -9.74 5.99 29.94
CA ASP A 227 -10.65 4.93 29.48
C ASP A 227 -10.97 5.02 27.98
N GLU A 228 -10.51 6.08 27.33
CA GLU A 228 -10.70 6.29 25.90
C GLU A 228 -9.51 5.79 25.10
N THR A 229 -9.79 5.32 23.89
CA THR A 229 -8.77 4.87 22.93
C THR A 229 -8.84 5.71 21.67
N SER A 230 -7.70 5.95 21.04
CA SER A 230 -7.61 6.60 19.74
C SER A 230 -6.64 5.85 18.86
N VAL A 231 -6.85 5.99 17.56
CA VAL A 231 -5.96 5.44 16.56
C VAL A 231 -5.29 6.58 15.81
N SER A 232 -3.98 6.51 15.71
CA SER A 232 -3.17 7.47 14.96
C SER A 232 -2.96 6.99 13.53
N TYR A 233 -3.04 7.91 12.58
CA TYR A 233 -2.85 7.68 11.16
C TYR A 233 -1.75 8.61 10.64
N CYS A 234 -0.83 8.08 9.87
CA CYS A 234 0.25 8.84 9.27
C CYS A 234 0.34 8.54 7.77
N ALA A 235 0.57 9.54 6.97
CA ALA A 235 0.93 9.39 5.57
C ALA A 235 2.34 9.91 5.34
N MET A 236 3.17 9.13 4.67
CA MET A 236 4.55 9.47 4.35
C MET A 236 4.82 9.29 2.86
N ARG A 237 5.77 10.07 2.36
CA ARG A 237 6.27 10.00 0.99
C ARG A 237 7.77 9.77 1.00
N THR A 238 8.24 8.91 0.10
CA THR A 238 9.66 8.75 -0.23
C THR A 238 9.89 9.32 -1.62
N SER A 239 10.72 10.34 -1.73
CA SER A 239 11.12 10.95 -3.00
C SER A 239 12.57 10.64 -3.33
N ILE A 240 12.92 10.51 -4.62
CA ILE A 240 14.32 10.38 -5.10
C ILE A 240 14.89 11.78 -5.21
N GLU A 241 16.07 11.99 -4.63
CA GLU A 241 16.85 13.25 -4.73
C GLU A 241 17.64 13.37 -6.03
#